data_da528c7df07119edd697774cd166057a
#
_entry.id   da528c7df07119edd697774cd166057a
#
_cell.length_a   1.000
_cell.length_b   1.000
_cell.length_c   1.000
_cell.angle_alpha   90.00
_cell.angle_beta   90.00
_cell.angle_gamma   90.00
#
_symmetry.space_group_name_H-M   'P 1'
#
loop_
_entity.id
_entity.type
_entity.pdbx_description
1 polymer ?
#
loop_
_entity_poly.entity_id
_entity_poly.type
_entity_poly.pdbx_seq_one_letter_code
_entity_poly.pdbx_strand_id
1 'polypeptide(L)'
;LIEFGHAADGKDQREAQMILNHKAAIEMLVGHADEIGFDAFTFFNLHALLSENLLTDADASGRLRTTVVEIGGSVFYPLAVPQQIEDYFRLILAKTNAIRDPFEQAFFLMVQIPYLQPFLDVNKRVSRLGANIPLIKHNLSPLAFVDVPEQAYIDGTLGVYEFNRVELLRDVFVWAYERSRQRYVAIKDSLPEPDPLRMRNREALVNVVSEIVRGGKPIGAPLIREIATPLVPPADLDQFV
;
A
#
# COMPACT_ATOMS: atom_id res chain seq x y z
N LEU A 1 -5.95 -1.83 16.73
CA LEU A 1 -6.49 -1.01 15.65
C LEU A 1 -6.76 -1.81 14.38
N ILE A 2 -5.76 -2.57 13.92
CA ILE A 2 -5.84 -3.31 12.65
C ILE A 2 -6.91 -4.42 12.72
N GLU A 3 -7.10 -5.06 13.88
CA GLU A 3 -8.09 -6.14 14.06
C GLU A 3 -9.50 -5.62 14.36
N PHE A 4 -9.62 -4.54 15.13
CA PHE A 4 -10.91 -4.10 15.69
C PHE A 4 -11.37 -2.71 15.25
N GLY A 5 -10.56 -1.99 14.45
CA GLY A 5 -10.93 -0.67 13.91
C GLY A 5 -11.02 0.48 14.93
N HIS A 6 -10.62 0.25 16.18
CA HIS A 6 -10.63 1.27 17.23
C HIS A 6 -9.22 1.79 17.50
N ALA A 7 -9.09 3.10 17.74
CA ALA A 7 -7.84 3.69 18.20
C ALA A 7 -7.47 3.15 19.59
N ALA A 8 -6.19 2.86 19.82
CA ALA A 8 -5.71 2.59 21.17
C ALA A 8 -5.82 3.85 22.02
N ASP A 9 -6.04 3.67 23.33
CA ASP A 9 -6.14 4.79 24.27
C ASP A 9 -4.92 5.72 24.15
N GLY A 10 -5.17 7.02 23.96
CA GLY A 10 -4.15 8.05 23.82
C GLY A 10 -3.59 8.27 22.39
N LYS A 11 -4.09 7.58 21.37
CA LYS A 11 -3.74 7.82 19.97
C LYS A 11 -4.71 8.81 19.31
N ASP A 12 -4.16 9.72 18.49
CA ASP A 12 -4.96 10.64 17.68
C ASP A 12 -5.82 9.87 16.67
N GLN A 13 -7.08 10.25 16.54
CA GLN A 13 -8.01 9.66 15.58
C GLN A 13 -7.50 9.78 14.14
N ARG A 14 -6.78 10.86 13.82
CA ARG A 14 -6.18 11.08 12.50
C ARG A 14 -5.05 10.08 12.23
N GLU A 15 -4.21 9.78 13.22
CA GLU A 15 -3.17 8.75 13.11
C GLU A 15 -3.79 7.36 12.91
N ALA A 16 -4.86 7.07 13.65
CA ALA A 16 -5.61 5.82 13.49
C ALA A 16 -6.19 5.68 12.08
N GLN A 17 -6.80 6.75 11.55
CA GLN A 17 -7.32 6.77 10.17
C GLN A 17 -6.20 6.55 9.14
N MET A 18 -5.04 7.19 9.32
CA MET A 18 -3.89 6.99 8.42
C MET A 18 -3.43 5.52 8.37
N ILE A 19 -3.44 4.81 9.50
CA ILE A 19 -3.05 3.38 9.56
C ILE A 19 -4.08 2.52 8.82
N LEU A 20 -5.39 2.77 9.02
CA LEU A 20 -6.46 2.04 8.33
C LEU A 20 -6.41 2.26 6.82
N ASN A 21 -6.24 3.50 6.40
CA ASN A 21 -6.09 3.86 4.99
C ASN A 21 -4.88 3.17 4.35
N HIS A 22 -3.76 3.13 5.07
CA HIS A 22 -2.55 2.47 4.59
C HIS A 22 -2.75 0.97 4.42
N LYS A 23 -3.44 0.33 5.39
CA LYS A 23 -3.83 -1.09 5.30
C LYS A 23 -4.70 -1.34 4.07
N ALA A 24 -5.78 -0.57 3.88
CA ALA A 24 -6.69 -0.71 2.75
C ALA A 24 -5.96 -0.55 1.40
N ALA A 25 -5.04 0.41 1.31
CA ALA A 25 -4.23 0.64 0.12
C ALA A 25 -3.28 -0.54 -0.18
N ILE A 26 -2.66 -1.14 0.84
CA ILE A 26 -1.84 -2.35 0.68
C ILE A 26 -2.71 -3.53 0.23
N GLU A 27 -3.88 -3.73 0.85
CA GLU A 27 -4.82 -4.80 0.48
C GLU A 27 -5.27 -4.67 -0.98
N MET A 28 -5.54 -3.45 -1.45
CA MET A 28 -5.82 -3.19 -2.87
C MET A 28 -4.65 -3.60 -3.76
N LEU A 29 -3.43 -3.18 -3.45
CA LEU A 29 -2.25 -3.49 -4.28
C LEU A 29 -1.98 -5.00 -4.35
N VAL A 30 -2.13 -5.71 -3.24
CA VAL A 30 -1.86 -7.16 -3.17
C VAL A 30 -3.02 -7.96 -3.75
N GLY A 31 -4.27 -7.58 -3.44
CA GLY A 31 -5.47 -8.30 -3.88
C GLY A 31 -5.72 -8.19 -5.38
N HIS A 32 -5.26 -7.11 -6.03
CA HIS A 32 -5.43 -6.85 -7.46
C HIS A 32 -4.09 -6.83 -8.21
N ALA A 33 -3.10 -7.61 -7.75
CA ALA A 33 -1.73 -7.59 -8.27
C ALA A 33 -1.65 -7.80 -9.81
N ASP A 34 -2.57 -8.57 -10.39
CA ASP A 34 -2.64 -8.83 -11.82
C ASP A 34 -3.24 -7.66 -12.61
N GLU A 35 -4.11 -6.87 -11.99
CA GLU A 35 -4.86 -5.78 -12.63
C GLU A 35 -4.18 -4.42 -12.48
N ILE A 36 -3.47 -4.17 -11.36
CA ILE A 36 -2.81 -2.89 -11.11
C ILE A 36 -1.65 -2.64 -12.06
N GLY A 37 -1.41 -1.38 -12.36
CA GLY A 37 -0.32 -0.94 -13.22
C GLY A 37 0.05 0.52 -13.03
N PHE A 38 0.91 1.00 -13.93
CA PHE A 38 1.29 2.41 -13.95
C PHE A 38 0.32 3.17 -14.86
N ASP A 39 -0.91 3.30 -14.42
CA ASP A 39 -2.01 4.01 -15.08
C ASP A 39 -2.71 4.96 -14.10
N ALA A 40 -3.46 5.90 -14.64
CA ALA A 40 -4.13 6.93 -13.84
C ALA A 40 -5.16 6.33 -12.88
N PHE A 41 -5.88 5.28 -13.30
CA PHE A 41 -6.91 4.64 -12.49
C PHE A 41 -6.32 4.02 -11.22
N THR A 42 -5.23 3.27 -11.34
CA THR A 42 -4.50 2.68 -10.20
C THR A 42 -4.06 3.78 -9.22
N PHE A 43 -3.46 4.87 -9.71
CA PHE A 43 -2.96 5.94 -8.84
C PHE A 43 -4.07 6.79 -8.22
N PHE A 44 -5.19 6.99 -8.90
CA PHE A 44 -6.35 7.68 -8.33
C PHE A 44 -7.00 6.87 -7.21
N ASN A 45 -7.16 5.56 -7.40
CA ASN A 45 -7.66 4.68 -6.35
C ASN A 45 -6.69 4.60 -5.15
N LEU A 46 -5.39 4.49 -5.42
CA LEU A 46 -4.37 4.51 -4.37
C LEU A 46 -4.41 5.80 -3.56
N HIS A 47 -4.52 6.96 -4.24
CA HIS A 47 -4.68 8.24 -3.57
C HIS A 47 -5.99 8.32 -2.78
N ALA A 48 -7.11 7.89 -3.37
CA ALA A 48 -8.41 7.89 -2.70
C ALA A 48 -8.38 7.13 -1.38
N LEU A 49 -7.87 5.89 -1.40
CA LEU A 49 -7.73 5.07 -0.19
C LEU A 49 -6.82 5.73 0.85
N LEU A 50 -5.67 6.27 0.43
CA LEU A 50 -4.70 6.88 1.36
C LEU A 50 -5.17 8.21 1.95
N SER A 51 -6.08 8.91 1.28
CA SER A 51 -6.58 10.24 1.67
C SER A 51 -7.96 10.21 2.31
N GLU A 52 -8.62 9.07 2.38
CA GLU A 52 -9.97 8.93 2.94
C GLU A 52 -10.07 9.51 4.35
N ASN A 53 -11.03 10.42 4.56
CA ASN A 53 -11.27 11.13 5.82
C ASN A 53 -10.05 11.91 6.36
N LEU A 54 -9.05 12.22 5.53
CA LEU A 54 -7.86 12.98 5.94
C LEU A 54 -7.76 14.35 5.27
N LEU A 55 -8.39 14.53 4.10
CA LEU A 55 -8.39 15.81 3.39
C LEU A 55 -9.51 16.73 3.93
N THR A 56 -9.21 18.02 3.99
CA THR A 56 -10.22 19.06 4.30
C THR A 56 -11.26 19.18 3.20
N ASP A 57 -10.83 18.97 1.93
CA ASP A 57 -11.69 18.90 0.76
C ASP A 57 -11.83 17.42 0.35
N ALA A 58 -12.97 16.82 0.67
CA ALA A 58 -13.25 15.42 0.34
C ALA A 58 -13.30 15.18 -1.18
N ASP A 59 -13.69 16.18 -1.97
CA ASP A 59 -13.78 16.07 -3.42
C ASP A 59 -12.39 16.01 -4.10
N ALA A 60 -11.33 16.39 -3.41
CA ALA A 60 -9.96 16.24 -3.89
C ALA A 60 -9.43 14.79 -3.82
N SER A 61 -10.15 13.90 -3.13
CA SER A 61 -9.75 12.49 -3.00
C SER A 61 -9.82 11.78 -4.36
N GLY A 62 -8.75 11.06 -4.72
CA GLY A 62 -8.68 10.34 -5.99
C GLY A 62 -8.58 11.21 -7.25
N ARG A 63 -8.24 12.49 -7.12
CA ARG A 63 -8.16 13.44 -8.25
C ARG A 63 -6.86 14.23 -8.26
N LEU A 64 -6.43 14.62 -9.45
CA LEU A 64 -5.34 15.57 -9.59
C LEU A 64 -5.77 16.93 -9.04
N ARG A 65 -4.85 17.63 -8.39
CA ARG A 65 -5.12 18.95 -7.85
C ARG A 65 -5.28 19.99 -8.96
N THR A 66 -6.12 20.96 -8.70
CA THR A 66 -6.30 22.16 -9.53
C THR A 66 -5.79 23.43 -8.84
N THR A 67 -5.33 23.29 -7.59
CA THR A 67 -4.83 24.39 -6.76
C THR A 67 -3.32 24.28 -6.56
N VAL A 68 -2.70 25.39 -6.23
CA VAL A 68 -1.28 25.45 -5.86
C VAL A 68 -1.07 24.74 -4.52
N VAL A 69 0.03 24.05 -4.39
CA VAL A 69 0.50 23.45 -3.13
C VAL A 69 1.91 23.92 -2.82
N GLU A 70 2.23 23.97 -1.55
CA GLU A 70 3.56 24.32 -1.06
C GLU A 70 4.17 23.11 -0.32
N ILE A 71 5.49 23.03 -0.31
CA ILE A 71 6.22 22.02 0.44
C ILE A 71 6.82 22.67 1.68
N GLY A 72 6.29 22.33 2.85
CA GLY A 72 6.81 22.85 4.10
C GLY A 72 8.30 22.53 4.27
N GLY A 73 9.08 23.57 4.63
CA GLY A 73 10.53 23.42 4.85
C GLY A 73 11.37 23.39 3.57
N SER A 74 10.79 23.70 2.39
CA SER A 74 11.53 23.79 1.11
C SER A 74 11.22 25.09 0.38
N VAL A 75 12.18 25.57 -0.40
CA VAL A 75 12.03 26.69 -1.33
C VAL A 75 11.51 26.23 -2.70
N PHE A 76 11.30 24.95 -2.89
CA PHE A 76 10.78 24.41 -4.14
C PHE A 76 9.29 24.69 -4.30
N TYR A 77 8.92 25.25 -5.45
CA TYR A 77 7.54 25.48 -5.84
C TYR A 77 7.09 24.45 -6.87
N PRO A 78 6.17 23.54 -6.49
CA PRO A 78 5.60 22.59 -7.44
C PRO A 78 4.86 23.29 -8.58
N LEU A 79 4.77 22.61 -9.73
CA LEU A 79 4.06 23.09 -10.90
C LEU A 79 2.63 23.54 -10.54
N ALA A 80 2.21 24.71 -11.04
CA ALA A 80 0.92 25.34 -10.64
C ALA A 80 -0.22 25.15 -11.65
N VAL A 81 0.10 24.85 -12.93
CA VAL A 81 -0.87 24.80 -14.03
C VAL A 81 -1.52 23.43 -14.13
N PRO A 82 -2.86 23.30 -13.91
CA PRO A 82 -3.52 21.99 -13.85
C PRO A 82 -3.33 21.12 -15.10
N GLN A 83 -3.41 21.70 -16.30
CA GLN A 83 -3.20 20.96 -17.55
C GLN A 83 -1.79 20.38 -17.64
N GLN A 84 -0.78 21.16 -17.23
CA GLN A 84 0.60 20.67 -17.19
C GLN A 84 0.79 19.59 -16.13
N ILE A 85 0.12 19.69 -14.98
CA ILE A 85 0.15 18.65 -13.95
C ILE A 85 -0.38 17.33 -14.53
N GLU A 86 -1.50 17.37 -15.23
CA GLU A 86 -2.09 16.20 -15.88
C GLU A 86 -1.16 15.63 -16.95
N ASP A 87 -0.59 16.46 -17.83
CA ASP A 87 0.32 16.04 -18.89
C ASP A 87 1.58 15.39 -18.33
N TYR A 88 2.21 16.00 -17.32
CA TYR A 88 3.38 15.43 -16.67
C TYR A 88 3.07 14.18 -15.85
N PHE A 89 1.92 14.12 -15.22
CA PHE A 89 1.48 12.91 -14.52
C PHE A 89 1.35 11.74 -15.50
N ARG A 90 0.67 11.94 -16.63
CA ARG A 90 0.59 10.93 -17.70
C ARG A 90 1.97 10.54 -18.25
N LEU A 91 2.84 11.53 -18.44
CA LEU A 91 4.21 11.30 -18.90
C LEU A 91 5.03 10.46 -17.90
N ILE A 92 4.92 10.74 -16.60
CA ILE A 92 5.57 9.96 -15.54
C ILE A 92 5.11 8.50 -15.62
N LEU A 93 3.80 8.24 -15.69
CA LEU A 93 3.27 6.89 -15.76
C LEU A 93 3.73 6.17 -17.03
N ALA A 94 3.71 6.85 -18.19
CA ALA A 94 4.19 6.29 -19.44
C ALA A 94 5.69 5.96 -19.40
N LYS A 95 6.52 6.84 -18.83
CA LYS A 95 7.96 6.58 -18.65
C LYS A 95 8.20 5.43 -17.68
N THR A 96 7.46 5.35 -16.58
CA THR A 96 7.54 4.23 -15.64
C THR A 96 7.24 2.91 -16.34
N ASN A 97 6.20 2.85 -17.18
CA ASN A 97 5.89 1.66 -17.97
C ASN A 97 7.00 1.27 -18.95
N ALA A 98 7.79 2.22 -19.46
CA ALA A 98 8.88 1.97 -20.39
C ALA A 98 10.17 1.45 -19.72
N ILE A 99 10.36 1.70 -18.44
CA ILE A 99 11.47 1.17 -17.64
C ILE A 99 11.25 -0.34 -17.46
N ARG A 100 12.31 -1.13 -17.66
CA ARG A 100 12.22 -2.61 -17.57
C ARG A 100 12.60 -3.15 -16.20
N ASP A 101 13.55 -2.51 -15.53
CA ASP A 101 14.02 -2.95 -14.22
C ASP A 101 13.01 -2.53 -13.13
N PRO A 102 12.52 -3.46 -12.29
CA PRO A 102 11.52 -3.16 -11.27
C PRO A 102 12.02 -2.21 -10.17
N PHE A 103 13.31 -2.21 -9.86
CA PHE A 103 13.87 -1.28 -8.89
C PHE A 103 14.00 0.13 -9.46
N GLU A 104 14.39 0.26 -10.73
CA GLU A 104 14.39 1.55 -11.41
C GLU A 104 12.97 2.11 -11.55
N GLN A 105 11.97 1.28 -11.86
CA GLN A 105 10.56 1.69 -11.87
C GLN A 105 10.11 2.21 -10.49
N ALA A 106 10.39 1.44 -9.43
CA ALA A 106 10.04 1.79 -8.06
C ALA A 106 10.70 3.11 -7.64
N PHE A 107 12.00 3.27 -7.88
CA PHE A 107 12.74 4.47 -7.53
C PHE A 107 12.30 5.68 -8.35
N PHE A 108 12.08 5.51 -9.65
CA PHE A 108 11.60 6.57 -10.52
C PHE A 108 10.26 7.16 -10.02
N LEU A 109 9.30 6.32 -9.67
CA LEU A 109 8.04 6.77 -9.07
C LEU A 109 8.25 7.49 -7.74
N MET A 110 9.14 6.97 -6.90
CA MET A 110 9.43 7.54 -5.60
C MET A 110 10.03 8.94 -5.68
N VAL A 111 10.73 9.23 -6.79
CA VAL A 111 11.27 10.56 -7.11
C VAL A 111 10.21 11.45 -7.75
N GLN A 112 9.57 10.98 -8.83
CA GLN A 112 8.80 11.83 -9.72
C GLN A 112 7.43 12.25 -9.17
N ILE A 113 6.73 11.36 -8.46
CA ILE A 113 5.41 11.70 -7.88
C ILE A 113 5.54 12.79 -6.81
N PRO A 114 6.44 12.72 -5.83
CA PRO A 114 6.64 13.82 -4.89
C PRO A 114 7.18 15.10 -5.55
N TYR A 115 7.97 15.00 -6.60
CA TYR A 115 8.49 16.16 -7.32
C TYR A 115 7.37 16.92 -8.05
N LEU A 116 6.50 16.20 -8.77
CA LEU A 116 5.35 16.79 -9.44
C LEU A 116 4.27 17.29 -8.46
N GLN A 117 4.10 16.64 -7.31
CA GLN A 117 2.98 16.88 -6.38
C GLN A 117 1.63 16.84 -7.11
N PRO A 118 1.24 15.74 -7.78
CA PRO A 118 0.04 15.72 -8.60
C PRO A 118 -1.26 15.82 -7.79
N PHE A 119 -1.23 15.48 -6.51
CA PHE A 119 -2.38 15.51 -5.60
C PHE A 119 -2.29 16.66 -4.60
N LEU A 120 -3.42 17.00 -3.98
CA LEU A 120 -3.50 18.07 -2.98
C LEU A 120 -2.63 17.76 -1.74
N ASP A 121 -2.60 16.49 -1.32
CA ASP A 121 -1.77 15.98 -0.23
C ASP A 121 -1.42 14.51 -0.51
N VAL A 122 -0.79 13.82 0.41
CA VAL A 122 -0.50 12.38 0.43
C VAL A 122 0.49 11.91 -0.64
N ASN A 123 1.06 12.81 -1.45
CA ASN A 123 1.95 12.49 -2.57
C ASN A 123 3.11 11.56 -2.19
N LYS A 124 3.77 11.79 -1.03
CA LYS A 124 4.87 10.94 -0.54
C LYS A 124 4.39 9.52 -0.18
N ARG A 125 3.16 9.38 0.34
CA ARG A 125 2.59 8.06 0.66
C ARG A 125 2.19 7.31 -0.60
N VAL A 126 1.55 8.00 -1.56
CA VAL A 126 1.23 7.45 -2.88
C VAL A 126 2.48 6.95 -3.59
N SER A 127 3.57 7.73 -3.60
CA SER A 127 4.81 7.33 -4.26
C SER A 127 5.46 6.11 -3.62
N ARG A 128 5.50 6.03 -2.29
CA ARG A 128 6.08 4.89 -1.57
C ARG A 128 5.28 3.60 -1.76
N LEU A 129 3.95 3.67 -1.75
CA LEU A 129 3.11 2.49 -2.02
C LEU A 129 3.12 2.16 -3.51
N GLY A 130 3.03 3.13 -4.41
CA GLY A 130 3.16 2.93 -5.84
C GLY A 130 4.48 2.27 -6.26
N ALA A 131 5.57 2.56 -5.54
CA ALA A 131 6.87 1.90 -5.72
C ALA A 131 6.83 0.38 -5.46
N ASN A 132 5.82 -0.11 -4.74
CA ASN A 132 5.64 -1.55 -4.54
C ASN A 132 4.97 -2.27 -5.72
N ILE A 133 4.31 -1.55 -6.62
CA ILE A 133 3.65 -2.17 -7.79
C ILE A 133 4.61 -3.07 -8.58
N PRO A 134 5.79 -2.59 -9.03
CA PRO A 134 6.70 -3.44 -9.79
C PRO A 134 7.29 -4.56 -8.94
N LEU A 135 7.50 -4.35 -7.64
CA LEU A 135 8.02 -5.37 -6.73
C LEU A 135 7.01 -6.52 -6.57
N ILE A 136 5.72 -6.20 -6.38
CA ILE A 136 4.63 -7.17 -6.29
C ILE A 136 4.53 -7.97 -7.59
N LYS A 137 4.50 -7.30 -8.74
CA LYS A 137 4.38 -7.95 -10.06
C LYS A 137 5.54 -8.90 -10.38
N HIS A 138 6.74 -8.64 -9.84
CA HIS A 138 7.91 -9.49 -10.01
C HIS A 138 8.15 -10.45 -8.83
N ASN A 139 7.19 -10.57 -7.91
CA ASN A 139 7.28 -11.43 -6.72
C ASN A 139 8.54 -11.15 -5.89
N LEU A 140 8.90 -9.88 -5.76
CA LEU A 140 10.00 -9.40 -4.95
C LEU A 140 9.52 -9.01 -3.55
N SER A 141 10.43 -8.94 -2.59
CA SER A 141 10.10 -8.48 -1.23
C SER A 141 9.52 -7.06 -1.27
N PRO A 142 8.47 -6.77 -0.47
CA PRO A 142 7.89 -5.44 -0.44
C PRO A 142 8.86 -4.43 0.18
N LEU A 143 8.82 -3.20 -0.33
CA LEU A 143 9.54 -2.06 0.22
C LEU A 143 8.74 -1.44 1.38
N ALA A 144 9.35 -1.31 2.55
CA ALA A 144 8.81 -0.62 3.71
C ALA A 144 9.79 0.44 4.24
N PHE A 145 9.25 1.49 4.83
CA PHE A 145 10.03 2.61 5.39
C PHE A 145 10.03 2.64 6.92
N VAL A 146 9.74 1.51 7.57
CA VAL A 146 9.53 1.44 9.02
C VAL A 146 10.76 1.87 9.82
N ASP A 147 11.95 1.46 9.37
CA ASP A 147 13.21 1.71 10.10
C ASP A 147 14.05 2.83 9.45
N VAL A 148 13.53 3.50 8.42
CA VAL A 148 14.25 4.58 7.73
C VAL A 148 14.36 5.79 8.66
N PRO A 149 15.57 6.32 8.91
CA PRO A 149 15.70 7.55 9.65
C PRO A 149 14.95 8.68 8.93
N GLU A 150 14.03 9.32 9.65
CA GLU A 150 13.16 10.35 9.07
C GLU A 150 13.99 11.48 8.43
N GLN A 151 15.03 11.95 9.10
CA GLN A 151 15.89 13.03 8.60
C GLN A 151 16.58 12.63 7.28
N ALA A 152 17.09 11.41 7.15
CA ALA A 152 17.71 10.95 5.92
C ALA A 152 16.75 10.96 4.72
N TYR A 153 15.48 10.58 4.97
CA TYR A 153 14.45 10.64 3.94
C TYR A 153 14.08 12.08 3.58
N ILE A 154 13.99 12.97 4.58
CA ILE A 154 13.72 14.41 4.37
C ILE A 154 14.86 15.02 3.55
N ASP A 155 16.11 14.84 3.95
CA ASP A 155 17.28 15.40 3.28
C ASP A 155 17.42 14.87 1.84
N GLY A 156 17.17 13.56 1.64
CA GLY A 156 17.13 12.95 0.31
C GLY A 156 16.06 13.57 -0.59
N THR A 157 14.88 13.83 -0.03
CA THR A 157 13.77 14.46 -0.76
C THR A 157 14.06 15.94 -1.08
N LEU A 158 14.63 16.68 -0.13
CA LEU A 158 15.07 18.07 -0.34
C LEU A 158 16.18 18.16 -1.39
N GLY A 159 17.11 17.21 -1.41
CA GLY A 159 18.11 17.09 -2.45
C GLY A 159 17.51 17.01 -3.86
N VAL A 160 16.40 16.27 -4.01
CA VAL A 160 15.65 16.21 -5.27
C VAL A 160 14.97 17.54 -5.58
N TYR A 161 14.26 18.10 -4.62
CA TYR A 161 13.46 19.31 -4.82
C TYR A 161 14.30 20.54 -5.17
N GLU A 162 15.37 20.77 -4.42
CA GLU A 162 16.12 22.02 -4.50
C GLU A 162 17.33 21.94 -5.43
N PHE A 163 17.90 20.74 -5.58
CA PHE A 163 19.16 20.57 -6.33
C PHE A 163 19.04 19.64 -7.53
N ASN A 164 17.87 19.03 -7.79
CA ASN A 164 17.69 17.96 -8.80
C ASN A 164 18.69 16.81 -8.62
N ARG A 165 19.05 16.49 -7.38
CA ARG A 165 20.01 15.45 -7.01
C ARG A 165 19.29 14.28 -6.34
N VAL A 166 19.45 13.10 -6.92
CA VAL A 166 18.72 11.90 -6.48
C VAL A 166 19.58 10.95 -5.65
N GLU A 167 20.87 11.20 -5.52
CA GLU A 167 21.83 10.24 -4.98
C GLU A 167 21.53 9.86 -3.54
N LEU A 168 21.27 10.84 -2.68
CA LEU A 168 20.95 10.57 -1.27
C LEU A 168 19.62 9.83 -1.14
N LEU A 169 18.60 10.22 -1.89
CA LEU A 169 17.31 9.52 -1.87
C LEU A 169 17.44 8.09 -2.41
N ARG A 170 18.32 7.87 -3.42
CA ARG A 170 18.65 6.53 -3.92
C ARG A 170 19.30 5.68 -2.83
N ASP A 171 20.24 6.22 -2.11
CA ASP A 171 20.94 5.49 -1.04
C ASP A 171 19.96 5.12 0.10
N VAL A 172 19.02 6.03 0.44
CA VAL A 172 17.91 5.76 1.37
C VAL A 172 17.00 4.65 0.82
N PHE A 173 16.66 4.68 -0.47
CA PHE A 173 15.84 3.65 -1.11
C PHE A 173 16.50 2.26 -1.05
N VAL A 174 17.78 2.17 -1.40
CA VAL A 174 18.55 0.92 -1.37
C VAL A 174 18.61 0.38 0.06
N TRP A 175 18.95 1.23 1.03
CA TRP A 175 18.98 0.85 2.43
C TRP A 175 17.62 0.36 2.94
N ALA A 176 16.55 1.10 2.61
CA ALA A 176 15.18 0.74 3.00
C ALA A 176 14.77 -0.62 2.41
N TYR A 177 15.13 -0.89 1.14
CA TYR A 177 14.82 -2.15 0.49
C TYR A 177 15.59 -3.32 1.12
N GLU A 178 16.89 -3.17 1.35
CA GLU A 178 17.70 -4.21 2.01
C GLU A 178 17.16 -4.54 3.42
N ARG A 179 16.80 -3.52 4.17
CA ARG A 179 16.20 -3.68 5.49
C ARG A 179 14.84 -4.38 5.43
N SER A 180 14.00 -3.98 4.49
CA SER A 180 12.69 -4.60 4.25
C SER A 180 12.82 -6.08 3.89
N ARG A 181 13.76 -6.42 3.02
CA ARG A 181 14.04 -7.80 2.63
C ARG A 181 14.49 -8.66 3.82
N GLN A 182 15.39 -8.14 4.63
CA GLN A 182 15.85 -8.86 5.85
C GLN A 182 14.69 -9.14 6.80
N ARG A 183 13.81 -8.15 7.05
CA ARG A 183 12.62 -8.32 7.89
C ARG A 183 11.63 -9.32 7.28
N TYR A 184 11.40 -9.23 5.98
CA TYR A 184 10.51 -10.15 5.28
C TYR A 184 10.97 -11.59 5.39
N VAL A 185 12.25 -11.86 5.19
CA VAL A 185 12.84 -13.20 5.37
C VAL A 185 12.68 -13.68 6.81
N ALA A 186 13.02 -12.85 7.80
CA ALA A 186 12.90 -13.20 9.21
C ALA A 186 11.44 -13.51 9.61
N ILE A 187 10.47 -12.74 9.11
CA ILE A 187 9.05 -13.01 9.34
C ILE A 187 8.65 -14.31 8.66
N LYS A 188 9.02 -14.51 7.40
CA LYS A 188 8.71 -15.72 6.64
C LYS A 188 9.25 -16.98 7.35
N ASP A 189 10.48 -16.92 7.82
CA ASP A 189 11.13 -18.04 8.52
C ASP A 189 10.55 -18.30 9.93
N SER A 190 9.91 -17.29 10.53
CA SER A 190 9.22 -17.40 11.83
C SER A 190 7.79 -17.91 11.71
N LEU A 191 7.19 -17.89 10.52
CA LEU A 191 5.86 -18.44 10.31
C LEU A 191 5.92 -19.98 10.36
N PRO A 192 4.99 -20.63 11.07
CA PRO A 192 4.87 -22.08 11.00
C PRO A 192 4.60 -22.49 9.55
N GLU A 193 5.05 -23.71 9.19
CA GLU A 193 4.70 -24.25 7.89
C GLU A 193 3.18 -24.17 7.67
N PRO A 194 2.74 -23.70 6.49
CA PRO A 194 1.32 -23.58 6.21
C PRO A 194 0.65 -24.95 6.40
N ASP A 195 -0.38 -24.99 7.24
CA ASP A 195 -1.16 -26.19 7.46
C ASP A 195 -1.79 -26.65 6.13
N PRO A 196 -1.43 -27.83 5.62
CA PRO A 196 -1.93 -28.32 4.33
C PRO A 196 -3.46 -28.42 4.29
N LEU A 197 -4.10 -28.70 5.44
CA LEU A 197 -5.56 -28.74 5.54
C LEU A 197 -6.18 -27.36 5.32
N ARG A 198 -5.63 -26.34 5.99
CA ARG A 198 -6.07 -24.94 5.84
C ARG A 198 -5.85 -24.41 4.43
N MET A 199 -4.75 -24.81 3.79
CA MET A 199 -4.47 -24.41 2.41
C MET A 199 -5.48 -25.00 1.43
N ARG A 200 -5.71 -26.30 1.51
CA ARG A 200 -6.67 -26.98 0.61
C ARG A 200 -8.10 -26.50 0.80
N ASN A 201 -8.48 -26.16 2.02
CA ASN A 201 -9.85 -25.81 2.38
C ASN A 201 -10.02 -24.30 2.68
N ARG A 202 -9.16 -23.42 2.12
CA ARG A 202 -9.15 -22.00 2.43
C ARG A 202 -10.49 -21.33 2.15
N GLU A 203 -11.10 -21.61 1.01
CA GLU A 203 -12.41 -21.03 0.61
C GLU A 203 -13.52 -21.52 1.54
N ALA A 204 -13.50 -22.80 1.88
CA ALA A 204 -14.44 -23.37 2.83
C ALA A 204 -14.32 -22.73 4.22
N LEU A 205 -13.09 -22.50 4.71
CA LEU A 205 -12.83 -21.80 5.96
C LEU A 205 -13.41 -20.38 5.96
N VAL A 206 -13.17 -19.62 4.90
CA VAL A 206 -13.71 -18.25 4.76
C VAL A 206 -15.23 -18.27 4.77
N ASN A 207 -15.87 -19.19 4.04
CA ASN A 207 -17.32 -19.33 3.98
C ASN A 207 -17.92 -19.69 5.33
N VAL A 208 -17.36 -20.71 6.00
CA VAL A 208 -17.84 -21.16 7.33
C VAL A 208 -17.75 -20.01 8.35
N VAL A 209 -16.59 -19.33 8.41
CA VAL A 209 -16.40 -18.19 9.33
C VAL A 209 -17.39 -17.06 9.00
N SER A 210 -17.60 -16.75 7.72
CA SER A 210 -18.51 -15.69 7.28
C SER A 210 -19.96 -16.01 7.65
N GLU A 211 -20.40 -17.24 7.50
CA GLU A 211 -21.76 -17.68 7.87
C GLU A 211 -21.97 -17.66 9.38
N ILE A 212 -21.00 -18.09 10.15
CA ILE A 212 -21.07 -18.05 11.62
C ILE A 212 -21.16 -16.61 12.12
N VAL A 213 -20.27 -15.72 11.62
CA VAL A 213 -20.23 -14.32 12.04
C VAL A 213 -21.51 -13.58 11.64
N ARG A 214 -22.00 -13.77 10.42
CA ARG A 214 -23.26 -13.15 9.95
C ARG A 214 -24.48 -13.71 10.62
N GLY A 215 -24.47 -15.00 10.94
CA GLY A 215 -25.62 -15.70 11.55
C GLY A 215 -25.80 -15.42 13.04
N GLY A 216 -24.81 -14.84 13.74
CA GLY A 216 -24.86 -14.54 15.17
C GLY A 216 -25.14 -15.79 16.05
N LYS A 217 -24.92 -16.98 15.55
CA LYS A 217 -25.18 -18.24 16.25
C LYS A 217 -24.02 -18.60 17.18
N PRO A 218 -24.28 -19.27 18.31
CA PRO A 218 -23.20 -19.76 19.17
C PRO A 218 -22.30 -20.75 18.42
N ILE A 219 -20.99 -20.53 18.52
CA ILE A 219 -19.97 -21.35 17.85
C ILE A 219 -19.92 -22.72 18.51
N GLY A 220 -19.99 -23.77 17.71
CA GLY A 220 -19.84 -25.15 18.18
C GLY A 220 -19.58 -26.12 17.05
N ALA A 221 -18.89 -27.23 17.34
CA ALA A 221 -18.54 -28.26 16.36
C ALA A 221 -19.72 -28.78 15.52
N PRO A 222 -20.96 -28.94 16.05
CA PRO A 222 -22.09 -29.37 15.23
C PRO A 222 -22.45 -28.35 14.12
N LEU A 223 -22.44 -27.06 14.44
CA LEU A 223 -22.75 -25.99 13.49
C LEU A 223 -21.65 -25.88 12.42
N ILE A 224 -20.38 -25.94 12.84
CA ILE A 224 -19.25 -25.91 11.91
C ILE A 224 -19.34 -27.08 10.94
N ARG A 225 -19.65 -28.29 11.43
CA ARG A 225 -19.80 -29.50 10.62
C ARG A 225 -20.95 -29.37 9.62
N GLU A 226 -22.11 -28.86 10.05
CA GLU A 226 -23.27 -28.64 9.17
C GLU A 226 -22.90 -27.75 7.98
N ILE A 227 -22.25 -26.61 8.24
CA ILE A 227 -21.87 -25.64 7.20
C ILE A 227 -20.71 -26.20 6.34
N ALA A 228 -19.75 -26.89 6.93
CA ALA A 228 -18.56 -27.39 6.25
C ALA A 228 -18.83 -28.63 5.36
N THR A 229 -19.80 -29.48 5.69
CA THR A 229 -20.08 -30.73 4.97
C THR A 229 -20.21 -30.56 3.46
N PRO A 230 -20.92 -29.56 2.89
CA PRO A 230 -21.01 -29.38 1.45
C PRO A 230 -19.78 -28.73 0.82
N LEU A 231 -18.85 -28.20 1.63
CA LEU A 231 -17.72 -27.36 1.15
C LEU A 231 -16.36 -28.06 1.27
N VAL A 232 -16.26 -29.07 2.14
CA VAL A 232 -15.00 -29.73 2.50
C VAL A 232 -15.03 -31.20 2.07
N PRO A 233 -13.95 -31.74 1.47
CA PRO A 233 -13.87 -33.17 1.16
C PRO A 233 -14.11 -34.04 2.41
N PRO A 234 -14.84 -35.17 2.29
CA PRO A 234 -15.14 -36.03 3.47
C PRO A 234 -13.90 -36.47 4.26
N ALA A 235 -12.77 -36.66 3.58
CA ALA A 235 -11.52 -37.06 4.21
C ALA A 235 -10.91 -35.95 5.12
N ASP A 236 -11.21 -34.71 4.87
CA ASP A 236 -10.70 -33.55 5.60
C ASP A 236 -11.70 -33.06 6.68
N LEU A 237 -12.96 -33.48 6.64
CA LEU A 237 -14.05 -32.91 7.44
C LEU A 237 -13.86 -33.03 8.94
N ASP A 238 -13.37 -34.19 9.42
CA ASP A 238 -13.16 -34.42 10.85
C ASP A 238 -12.01 -33.60 11.42
N GLN A 239 -11.00 -33.32 10.62
CA GLN A 239 -9.88 -32.48 11.01
C GLN A 239 -10.19 -30.97 10.84
N PHE A 240 -11.16 -30.66 10.00
CA PHE A 240 -11.60 -29.27 9.74
C PHE A 240 -12.51 -28.73 10.87
N VAL A 241 -13.30 -29.58 11.52
CA VAL A 241 -14.25 -29.26 12.59
C VAL A 241 -13.57 -29.23 13.96
#